data_58c8a3c0d332b129210e4e1c359d0a7e
#
_entry.id   58c8a3c0d332b129210e4e1c359d0a7e
#
_cell.length_a   1.000
_cell.length_b   1.000
_cell.length_c   1.000
_cell.angle_alpha   90.00
_cell.angle_beta   90.00
_cell.angle_gamma   90.00
#
_symmetry.space_group_name_H-M   'P 1'
#
loop_
_entity.id
_entity.type
_entity.pdbx_description
1 polymer ?
#
loop_
_entity_poly.entity_id
_entity_poly.type
_entity_poly.pdbx_seq_one_letter_code
_entity_poly.pdbx_strand_id
1 'polypeptide(L)'
;MKKSKIIGLGLLALLPFVGLTAHVPGIDDDDPTLRNVIDEVIWVVGDEPILKSEVEGLRLQAEMEGVRWKGDPDCAIPERIAIEKLFLHQAAIDSIEVTESDVASSVEQRLEYFITQAGSREKLEEYRGQSISQIRADMRTELRKQMMIQRMREKLVEDITVSPAEVRRFFSNISPDSVPFVPTVVEVQILTQSPKIDQEEINRIKDELREYTDRVNKGETTFQTLARMYSEDPGSARYGGELGFVGRGTLDPAFAAVAFNLTDPRKVSKIVESEYGFHIIQLIDKRGDKVNVRHILRKPQISDEAISRAIERLDSIANDIRSEKFSFDDAVSVLSDDKDTRNNHGLMANTTEDMRRTSKFRMQDLPSEIARIVDTLQVGDISRSFQYISKSTGKTVCAIVKLKSRVEGHKATITEDFQVMKDVVLNKRKEDRISEWIEKKIKTIYVRVNDRYRDCQFEHQGWIK
;
A
#
# COMPACT_ATOMS: atom_id res chain seq x y z
N MET A 1 12.17 29.86 -7.35
CA MET A 1 10.93 29.08 -7.16
C MET A 1 11.27 27.82 -6.38
N LYS A 2 11.26 27.87 -5.05
CA LYS A 2 11.50 26.70 -4.19
C LYS A 2 10.14 26.05 -3.88
N LYS A 3 9.87 24.91 -4.48
CA LYS A 3 8.71 24.08 -4.13
C LYS A 3 8.96 23.50 -2.73
N SER A 4 8.31 24.08 -1.74
CA SER A 4 8.16 23.44 -0.42
C SER A 4 7.28 22.21 -0.62
N LYS A 5 7.88 21.03 -0.69
CA LYS A 5 7.16 19.78 -0.54
C LYS A 5 6.97 19.59 0.97
N ILE A 6 5.72 19.70 1.41
CA ILE A 6 5.28 19.19 2.70
C ILE A 6 5.69 17.73 2.71
N ILE A 7 6.64 17.39 3.58
CA ILE A 7 7.03 16.02 3.84
C ILE A 7 5.88 15.42 4.65
N GLY A 8 4.94 14.79 3.94
CA GLY A 8 4.04 13.86 4.59
C GLY A 8 4.91 12.83 5.30
N LEU A 9 4.61 12.56 6.57
CA LEU A 9 5.19 11.44 7.31
C LEU A 9 4.84 10.15 6.55
N GLY A 10 5.64 9.84 5.53
CA GLY A 10 5.60 8.54 4.89
C GLY A 10 5.97 7.51 5.95
N LEU A 11 5.10 6.52 6.11
CA LEU A 11 5.37 5.34 6.92
C LEU A 11 6.74 4.78 6.52
N LEU A 12 7.77 5.07 7.32
CA LEU A 12 9.09 4.46 7.15
C LEU A 12 8.92 2.94 7.24
N ALA A 13 9.16 2.26 6.14
CA ALA A 13 9.20 0.81 6.13
C ALA A 13 10.43 0.36 6.96
N LEU A 14 10.19 -0.16 8.15
CA LEU A 14 11.22 -0.73 9.01
C LEU A 14 11.78 -1.99 8.37
N LEU A 15 12.99 -1.86 7.83
CA LEU A 15 13.87 -3.00 7.64
C LEU A 15 14.67 -3.17 8.94
N PRO A 16 14.55 -4.28 9.69
CA PRO A 16 15.43 -4.53 10.80
C PRO A 16 16.85 -4.74 10.32
N PHE A 17 17.77 -4.29 11.13
CA PHE A 17 19.20 -4.49 10.97
C PHE A 17 19.53 -5.95 10.68
N VAL A 18 20.08 -6.21 9.51
CA VAL A 18 20.92 -7.39 9.29
C VAL A 18 22.29 -7.01 9.87
N GLY A 19 22.79 -7.76 10.82
CA GLY A 19 24.17 -7.67 11.25
C GLY A 19 25.11 -8.03 10.09
N LEU A 20 25.26 -7.12 9.14
CA LEU A 20 26.35 -7.13 8.21
C LEU A 20 27.55 -6.54 8.96
N THR A 21 28.59 -7.34 9.15
CA THR A 21 29.94 -6.83 9.35
C THR A 21 30.31 -6.07 8.08
N ALA A 22 29.81 -4.86 7.93
CA ALA A 22 30.19 -3.99 6.84
C ALA A 22 31.59 -3.50 7.12
N HIS A 23 32.51 -3.90 6.28
CA HIS A 23 33.84 -3.28 6.17
C HIS A 23 33.56 -1.82 5.74
N VAL A 24 33.73 -0.88 6.66
CA VAL A 24 33.58 0.55 6.42
C VAL A 24 34.86 1.05 5.75
N PRO A 25 34.87 1.49 4.49
CA PRO A 25 36.02 2.08 3.86
C PRO A 25 36.30 3.44 4.52
N GLY A 26 37.44 3.59 5.16
CA GLY A 26 37.93 4.86 5.68
C GLY A 26 38.25 4.94 7.17
N ILE A 27 38.31 3.80 7.87
CA ILE A 27 38.88 3.74 9.21
C ILE A 27 40.32 3.27 9.00
N ASP A 28 41.30 4.08 9.38
CA ASP A 28 42.70 3.62 9.49
C ASP A 28 42.74 2.46 10.50
N ASP A 29 42.98 1.25 10.01
CA ASP A 29 43.04 -0.01 10.78
C ASP A 29 44.20 -0.08 11.78
N ASP A 30 45.00 0.97 11.91
CA ASP A 30 46.24 0.99 12.72
C ASP A 30 46.10 1.65 14.10
N ASP A 31 44.88 2.10 14.54
CA ASP A 31 44.73 2.57 15.92
C ASP A 31 44.44 1.39 16.87
N PRO A 32 45.44 1.00 17.73
CA PRO A 32 45.29 -0.14 18.62
C PRO A 32 44.19 0.03 19.69
N THR A 33 43.64 1.25 19.87
CA THR A 33 42.55 1.52 20.82
C THR A 33 41.20 1.14 20.25
N LEU A 34 41.05 1.00 18.90
CA LEU A 34 39.79 0.69 18.23
C LEU A 34 39.55 -0.83 18.07
N ARG A 35 40.54 -1.69 18.33
CA ARG A 35 40.44 -3.15 18.11
C ARG A 35 39.43 -3.88 18.99
N ASN A 36 38.85 -3.26 20.00
CA ASN A 36 37.87 -3.86 20.92
C ASN A 36 36.56 -3.07 21.04
N VAL A 37 36.31 -2.08 20.19
CA VAL A 37 35.07 -1.30 20.23
C VAL A 37 34.02 -2.03 19.41
N ILE A 38 33.02 -2.64 20.09
CA ILE A 38 31.91 -3.34 19.45
C ILE A 38 30.99 -2.33 18.76
N ASP A 39 30.76 -1.16 19.40
CA ASP A 39 29.98 -0.03 18.87
C ASP A 39 30.35 1.26 19.62
N GLU A 40 30.09 2.42 19.03
CA GLU A 40 30.44 3.72 19.62
C GLU A 40 29.19 4.46 20.08
N VAL A 41 29.18 4.91 21.35
CA VAL A 41 28.15 5.82 21.85
C VAL A 41 28.47 7.24 21.36
N ILE A 42 27.67 7.76 20.45
CA ILE A 42 27.87 9.07 19.86
C ILE A 42 27.11 10.18 20.58
N TRP A 43 25.91 9.88 21.11
CA TRP A 43 25.11 10.77 21.92
C TRP A 43 24.50 10.02 23.11
N VAL A 44 24.10 10.75 24.13
CA VAL A 44 23.26 10.26 25.23
C VAL A 44 22.15 11.26 25.46
N VAL A 45 20.92 10.79 25.53
CA VAL A 45 19.72 11.60 25.80
C VAL A 45 18.98 10.99 26.99
N GLY A 46 18.98 11.67 28.14
CA GLY A 46 18.54 11.06 29.38
C GLY A 46 19.43 9.87 29.74
N ASP A 47 18.82 8.69 29.85
CA ASP A 47 19.49 7.41 30.13
C ASP A 47 19.71 6.58 28.85
N GLU A 48 19.33 7.09 27.68
CA GLU A 48 19.35 6.37 26.43
C GLU A 48 20.56 6.74 25.58
N PRO A 49 21.48 5.81 25.32
CA PRO A 49 22.59 6.02 24.37
C PRO A 49 22.08 5.98 22.93
N ILE A 50 22.73 6.72 22.07
CA ILE A 50 22.61 6.63 20.62
C ILE A 50 23.94 6.07 20.11
N LEU A 51 23.85 4.97 19.38
CA LEU A 51 24.99 4.24 18.86
C LEU A 51 25.32 4.68 17.43
N LYS A 52 26.59 4.56 17.06
CA LYS A 52 27.01 4.83 15.68
C LYS A 52 26.30 3.89 14.70
N SER A 53 26.12 2.63 15.08
CA SER A 53 25.39 1.64 14.27
C SER A 53 23.94 2.02 14.02
N GLU A 54 23.22 2.65 14.99
CA GLU A 54 21.86 3.15 14.79
C GLU A 54 21.83 4.24 13.71
N VAL A 55 22.82 5.14 13.72
CA VAL A 55 22.91 6.24 12.74
C VAL A 55 23.19 5.70 11.34
N GLU A 56 24.18 4.81 11.21
CA GLU A 56 24.51 4.21 9.91
C GLU A 56 23.37 3.36 9.34
N GLY A 57 22.67 2.64 10.20
CA GLY A 57 21.47 1.88 9.78
C GLY A 57 20.36 2.77 9.25
N LEU A 58 20.06 3.87 9.95
CA LEU A 58 19.04 4.83 9.48
C LEU A 58 19.49 5.57 8.21
N ARG A 59 20.80 5.83 8.06
CA ARG A 59 21.39 6.38 6.84
C ARG A 59 21.16 5.46 5.65
N LEU A 60 21.57 4.20 5.78
CA LEU A 60 21.42 3.19 4.72
C LEU A 60 19.95 3.00 4.31
N GLN A 61 19.05 2.95 5.30
CA GLN A 61 17.63 2.86 5.04
C GLN A 61 17.11 4.07 4.26
N ALA A 62 17.48 5.29 4.69
CA ALA A 62 17.07 6.53 4.03
C ALA A 62 17.58 6.60 2.58
N GLU A 63 18.80 6.14 2.33
CA GLU A 63 19.37 6.06 0.97
C GLU A 63 18.58 5.08 0.09
N MET A 64 18.24 3.90 0.61
CA MET A 64 17.43 2.92 -0.13
C MET A 64 16.02 3.43 -0.45
N GLU A 65 15.43 4.22 0.45
CA GLU A 65 14.12 4.83 0.27
C GLU A 65 14.17 6.15 -0.55
N GLY A 66 15.36 6.63 -0.91
CA GLY A 66 15.54 7.90 -1.61
C GLY A 66 15.15 9.13 -0.79
N VAL A 67 15.22 9.04 0.54
CA VAL A 67 14.92 10.15 1.46
C VAL A 67 15.99 11.23 1.34
N ARG A 68 15.55 12.48 1.15
CA ARG A 68 16.43 13.65 1.17
C ARG A 68 16.37 14.34 2.51
N TRP A 69 17.49 14.41 3.18
CA TRP A 69 17.65 15.12 4.45
C TRP A 69 17.65 16.64 4.25
N LYS A 70 17.10 17.34 5.24
CA LYS A 70 17.20 18.79 5.32
C LYS A 70 18.48 19.13 6.06
N GLY A 71 19.51 19.56 5.37
CA GLY A 71 20.84 19.82 5.90
C GLY A 71 21.79 18.63 5.71
N ASP A 72 22.89 18.66 6.50
CA ASP A 72 23.90 17.59 6.49
C ASP A 72 23.35 16.32 7.16
N PRO A 73 23.30 15.18 6.45
CA PRO A 73 22.85 13.91 7.02
C PRO A 73 23.64 13.50 8.28
N ASP A 74 24.92 13.85 8.37
CA ASP A 74 25.76 13.52 9.52
C ASP A 74 25.30 14.23 10.80
N CYS A 75 24.62 15.34 10.66
CA CYS A 75 24.04 16.09 11.77
C CYS A 75 22.53 15.76 11.94
N ALA A 76 21.79 15.67 10.85
CA ALA A 76 20.35 15.51 10.87
C ALA A 76 19.88 14.13 11.37
N ILE A 77 20.64 13.05 11.03
CA ILE A 77 20.27 11.70 11.44
C ILE A 77 20.42 11.50 12.96
N PRO A 78 21.57 11.83 13.58
CA PRO A 78 21.71 11.76 15.03
C PRO A 78 20.66 12.62 15.78
N GLU A 79 20.39 13.84 15.31
CA GLU A 79 19.37 14.71 15.88
C GLU A 79 17.99 14.07 15.83
N ARG A 80 17.61 13.46 14.72
CA ARG A 80 16.33 12.75 14.58
C ARG A 80 16.19 11.63 15.60
N ILE A 81 17.24 10.78 15.74
CA ILE A 81 17.24 9.71 16.73
C ILE A 81 17.15 10.29 18.15
N ALA A 82 17.88 11.39 18.44
CA ALA A 82 17.83 12.07 19.72
C ALA A 82 16.40 12.57 20.05
N ILE A 83 15.71 13.15 19.08
CA ILE A 83 14.31 13.58 19.23
C ILE A 83 13.39 12.38 19.51
N GLU A 84 13.57 11.26 18.85
CA GLU A 84 12.80 10.03 19.11
C GLU A 84 13.02 9.53 20.55
N LYS A 85 14.29 9.56 21.03
CA LYS A 85 14.62 9.22 22.42
C LYS A 85 13.97 10.18 23.42
N LEU A 86 13.89 11.51 23.13
CA LEU A 86 13.16 12.48 23.96
C LEU A 86 11.68 12.11 24.11
N PHE A 87 11.02 11.74 23.00
CA PHE A 87 9.61 11.34 23.06
C PHE A 87 9.41 10.05 23.85
N LEU A 88 10.27 9.03 23.65
CA LEU A 88 10.20 7.78 24.41
C LEU A 88 10.41 8.00 25.91
N HIS A 89 11.42 8.79 26.28
CA HIS A 89 11.68 9.14 27.67
C HIS A 89 10.47 9.85 28.29
N GLN A 90 9.87 10.82 27.60
CA GLN A 90 8.67 11.49 28.10
C GLN A 90 7.46 10.57 28.15
N ALA A 91 7.28 9.71 27.16
CA ALA A 91 6.20 8.75 27.14
C ALA A 91 6.25 7.81 28.36
N ALA A 92 7.46 7.41 28.79
CA ALA A 92 7.65 6.63 30.01
C ALA A 92 7.26 7.43 31.27
N ILE A 93 7.69 8.69 31.39
CA ILE A 93 7.33 9.58 32.50
C ILE A 93 5.81 9.79 32.56
N ASP A 94 5.18 10.03 31.41
CA ASP A 94 3.74 10.30 31.29
C ASP A 94 2.88 9.04 31.31
N SER A 95 3.49 7.86 31.51
CA SER A 95 2.82 6.55 31.51
C SER A 95 1.95 6.33 30.26
N ILE A 96 2.50 6.66 29.09
CA ILE A 96 1.81 6.42 27.82
C ILE A 96 1.77 4.92 27.56
N GLU A 97 0.58 4.35 27.54
CA GLU A 97 0.38 2.93 27.30
C GLU A 97 -0.03 2.64 25.84
N VAL A 98 0.55 1.60 25.29
CA VAL A 98 0.16 1.00 24.02
C VAL A 98 -0.25 -0.44 24.28
N THR A 99 -1.48 -0.81 23.90
CA THR A 99 -1.99 -2.14 24.21
C THR A 99 -1.27 -3.22 23.39
N GLU A 100 -1.11 -4.40 23.99
CA GLU A 100 -0.52 -5.56 23.30
C GLU A 100 -1.34 -5.95 22.05
N SER A 101 -2.65 -5.77 22.11
CA SER A 101 -3.56 -6.04 21.00
C SER A 101 -3.28 -5.13 19.80
N ASP A 102 -3.08 -3.82 20.05
CA ASP A 102 -2.80 -2.85 18.98
C ASP A 102 -1.47 -3.16 18.30
N VAL A 103 -0.43 -3.47 19.12
CA VAL A 103 0.89 -3.84 18.60
C VAL A 103 0.82 -5.12 17.80
N ALA A 104 0.18 -6.18 18.35
CA ALA A 104 0.09 -7.47 17.68
C ALA A 104 -0.66 -7.35 16.34
N SER A 105 -1.78 -6.62 16.31
CA SER A 105 -2.55 -6.38 15.08
C SER A 105 -1.70 -5.68 14.02
N SER A 106 -0.98 -4.63 14.39
CA SER A 106 -0.11 -3.88 13.48
C SER A 106 1.07 -4.72 12.97
N VAL A 107 1.65 -5.58 13.83
CA VAL A 107 2.71 -6.52 13.46
C VAL A 107 2.22 -7.51 12.42
N GLU A 108 1.06 -8.15 12.65
CA GLU A 108 0.55 -9.17 11.71
C GLU A 108 0.18 -8.54 10.35
N GLN A 109 -0.46 -7.37 10.33
CA GLN A 109 -0.75 -6.65 9.08
C GLN A 109 0.52 -6.35 8.29
N ARG A 110 1.56 -5.86 8.97
CA ARG A 110 2.82 -5.49 8.32
C ARG A 110 3.61 -6.71 7.88
N LEU A 111 3.61 -7.77 8.68
CA LEU A 111 4.25 -9.03 8.34
C LEU A 111 3.60 -9.68 7.12
N GLU A 112 2.27 -9.70 7.04
CA GLU A 112 1.54 -10.23 5.90
C GLU A 112 1.83 -9.42 4.61
N TYR A 113 1.92 -8.10 4.73
CA TYR A 113 2.36 -7.24 3.62
C TYR A 113 3.74 -7.65 3.11
N PHE A 114 4.74 -7.84 4.00
CA PHE A 114 6.08 -8.25 3.58
C PHE A 114 6.13 -9.66 3.00
N ILE A 115 5.35 -10.61 3.55
CA ILE A 115 5.22 -11.96 2.99
C ILE A 115 4.66 -11.89 1.57
N THR A 116 3.64 -11.06 1.35
CA THR A 116 3.04 -10.86 0.02
C THR A 116 4.05 -10.26 -0.95
N GLN A 117 4.83 -9.26 -0.54
CA GLN A 117 5.87 -8.65 -1.38
C GLN A 117 7.01 -9.62 -1.68
N ALA A 118 7.44 -10.43 -0.72
CA ALA A 118 8.47 -11.46 -0.92
C ALA A 118 7.96 -12.65 -1.75
N GLY A 119 6.63 -12.84 -1.79
CA GLY A 119 5.94 -13.93 -2.48
C GLY A 119 5.74 -15.20 -1.64
N SER A 120 6.46 -15.40 -0.53
CA SER A 120 6.19 -16.44 0.47
C SER A 120 6.92 -16.17 1.79
N ARG A 121 6.55 -16.91 2.85
CA ARG A 121 7.22 -16.83 4.16
C ARG A 121 8.68 -17.26 4.07
N GLU A 122 8.94 -18.37 3.40
CA GLU A 122 10.28 -18.94 3.22
C GLU A 122 11.21 -17.96 2.51
N LYS A 123 10.72 -17.27 1.48
CA LYS A 123 11.50 -16.25 0.78
C LYS A 123 11.77 -15.02 1.65
N LEU A 124 10.81 -14.62 2.48
CA LEU A 124 11.03 -13.54 3.43
C LEU A 124 12.11 -13.94 4.45
N GLU A 125 12.07 -15.17 4.98
CA GLU A 125 13.09 -15.71 5.89
C GLU A 125 14.47 -15.77 5.21
N GLU A 126 14.54 -16.26 3.97
CA GLU A 126 15.78 -16.32 3.18
C GLU A 126 16.34 -14.92 2.94
N TYR A 127 15.50 -13.98 2.50
CA TYR A 127 15.90 -12.59 2.24
C TYR A 127 16.40 -11.88 3.49
N ARG A 128 15.77 -12.14 4.64
CA ARG A 128 16.08 -11.50 5.92
C ARG A 128 17.17 -12.22 6.72
N GLY A 129 17.48 -13.47 6.38
CA GLY A 129 18.37 -14.32 7.18
C GLY A 129 17.85 -14.60 8.59
N GLN A 130 16.54 -14.45 8.83
CA GLN A 130 15.89 -14.57 10.12
C GLN A 130 14.59 -15.39 10.00
N SER A 131 14.22 -16.12 11.06
CA SER A 131 12.92 -16.78 11.10
C SER A 131 11.77 -15.78 11.22
N ILE A 132 10.57 -16.13 10.74
CA ILE A 132 9.36 -15.31 10.90
C ILE A 132 9.12 -14.95 12.38
N SER A 133 9.47 -15.83 13.30
CA SER A 133 9.35 -15.58 14.75
C SER A 133 10.26 -14.45 15.22
N GLN A 134 11.49 -14.41 14.72
CA GLN A 134 12.46 -13.34 15.03
C GLN A 134 12.02 -12.03 14.39
N ILE A 135 11.67 -12.05 13.08
CA ILE A 135 11.15 -10.88 12.37
C ILE A 135 9.95 -10.29 13.12
N ARG A 136 9.00 -11.12 13.57
CA ARG A 136 7.84 -10.70 14.37
C ARG A 136 8.24 -10.06 15.69
N ALA A 137 9.20 -10.64 16.40
CA ALA A 137 9.68 -10.11 17.68
C ALA A 137 10.35 -8.75 17.54
N ASP A 138 11.20 -8.59 16.52
CA ASP A 138 11.89 -7.34 16.21
C ASP A 138 10.88 -6.25 15.81
N MET A 139 9.93 -6.60 14.92
CA MET A 139 8.85 -5.69 14.51
C MET A 139 7.99 -5.26 15.70
N ARG A 140 7.69 -6.17 16.64
CA ARG A 140 6.89 -5.85 17.83
C ARG A 140 7.56 -4.80 18.71
N THR A 141 8.88 -4.95 18.94
CA THR A 141 9.65 -4.02 19.73
C THR A 141 9.64 -2.63 19.11
N GLU A 142 9.89 -2.58 17.82
CA GLU A 142 10.02 -1.32 17.10
C GLU A 142 8.67 -0.63 16.87
N LEU A 143 7.63 -1.36 16.48
CA LEU A 143 6.28 -0.81 16.33
C LEU A 143 5.73 -0.28 17.65
N ARG A 144 6.03 -0.94 18.77
CA ARG A 144 5.67 -0.42 20.10
C ARG A 144 6.28 0.96 20.36
N LYS A 145 7.58 1.12 20.11
CA LYS A 145 8.27 2.42 20.27
C LYS A 145 7.63 3.49 19.39
N GLN A 146 7.38 3.19 18.13
CA GLN A 146 6.73 4.12 17.19
C GLN A 146 5.33 4.53 17.65
N MET A 147 4.53 3.57 18.10
CA MET A 147 3.19 3.85 18.62
C MET A 147 3.24 4.70 19.91
N MET A 148 4.21 4.47 20.77
CA MET A 148 4.42 5.31 21.96
C MET A 148 4.81 6.74 21.58
N ILE A 149 5.74 6.92 20.66
CA ILE A 149 6.14 8.23 20.14
C ILE A 149 4.92 8.95 19.53
N GLN A 150 4.15 8.24 18.71
CA GLN A 150 2.97 8.80 18.06
C GLN A 150 1.92 9.25 19.10
N ARG A 151 1.58 8.40 20.06
CA ARG A 151 0.64 8.76 21.14
C ARG A 151 1.13 9.93 21.99
N MET A 152 2.46 9.99 22.26
CA MET A 152 3.03 11.12 22.97
C MET A 152 2.89 12.42 22.17
N ARG A 153 3.15 12.38 20.87
CA ARG A 153 2.94 13.53 19.97
C ARG A 153 1.48 13.97 19.94
N GLU A 154 0.55 13.03 19.82
CA GLU A 154 -0.89 13.29 19.84
C GLU A 154 -1.32 13.97 21.15
N LYS A 155 -0.86 13.48 22.30
CA LYS A 155 -1.13 14.06 23.62
C LYS A 155 -0.65 15.51 23.73
N LEU A 156 0.52 15.84 23.17
CA LEU A 156 1.07 17.19 23.20
C LEU A 156 0.24 18.22 22.42
N VAL A 157 -0.59 17.77 21.49
CA VAL A 157 -1.34 18.63 20.56
C VAL A 157 -2.86 18.39 20.60
N GLU A 158 -3.34 17.57 21.54
CA GLU A 158 -4.78 17.21 21.63
C GLU A 158 -5.69 18.41 21.93
N ASP A 159 -5.19 19.37 22.68
CA ASP A 159 -5.89 20.59 23.08
C ASP A 159 -5.87 21.69 22.01
N ILE A 160 -5.10 21.50 20.93
CA ILE A 160 -4.93 22.55 19.92
C ILE A 160 -6.16 22.63 19.03
N THR A 161 -6.77 23.79 19.06
CA THR A 161 -7.91 24.14 18.18
C THR A 161 -7.63 25.42 17.42
N VAL A 162 -8.36 25.64 16.34
CA VAL A 162 -8.22 26.83 15.48
C VAL A 162 -9.60 27.41 15.21
N SER A 163 -9.78 28.67 15.56
CA SER A 163 -10.99 29.41 15.28
C SER A 163 -11.02 29.99 13.86
N PRO A 164 -12.22 30.29 13.30
CA PRO A 164 -12.33 30.92 11.99
C PRO A 164 -11.62 32.27 11.88
N ALA A 165 -11.58 33.03 12.98
CA ALA A 165 -10.90 34.32 13.03
C ALA A 165 -9.37 34.18 12.88
N GLU A 166 -8.80 33.12 13.48
CA GLU A 166 -7.38 32.83 13.39
C GLU A 166 -6.98 32.35 12.01
N VAL A 167 -7.81 31.54 11.35
CA VAL A 167 -7.59 31.12 9.95
C VAL A 167 -7.54 32.39 9.08
N ARG A 168 -8.54 33.27 9.18
CA ARG A 168 -8.55 34.54 8.41
C ARG A 168 -7.30 35.37 8.66
N ARG A 169 -6.91 35.56 9.92
CA ARG A 169 -5.72 36.33 10.29
C ARG A 169 -4.44 35.72 9.73
N PHE A 170 -4.31 34.40 9.80
CA PHE A 170 -3.13 33.73 9.27
C PHE A 170 -2.97 33.99 7.77
N PHE A 171 -4.01 33.75 6.99
CA PHE A 171 -3.96 33.90 5.54
C PHE A 171 -3.94 35.37 5.07
N SER A 172 -4.40 36.32 5.88
CA SER A 172 -4.23 37.74 5.54
C SER A 172 -2.79 38.24 5.70
N ASN A 173 -1.95 37.52 6.45
CA ASN A 173 -0.58 37.91 6.75
C ASN A 173 0.47 37.15 5.95
N ILE A 174 0.08 36.16 5.11
CA ILE A 174 1.01 35.44 4.27
C ILE A 174 1.00 35.92 2.82
N SER A 175 2.10 35.64 2.11
CA SER A 175 2.16 35.94 0.67
C SER A 175 1.09 35.17 -0.09
N PRO A 176 0.46 35.77 -1.12
CA PRO A 176 -0.47 35.10 -2.02
C PRO A 176 0.07 33.80 -2.64
N ASP A 177 1.40 33.67 -2.76
CA ASP A 177 2.05 32.48 -3.29
C ASP A 177 2.17 31.34 -2.25
N SER A 178 1.95 31.65 -0.98
CA SER A 178 1.94 30.67 0.14
C SER A 178 0.54 30.14 0.42
N VAL A 179 -0.50 30.65 -0.22
CA VAL A 179 -1.86 30.11 -0.13
C VAL A 179 -1.89 28.74 -0.79
N PRO A 180 -2.43 27.71 -0.13
CA PRO A 180 -2.46 26.35 -0.68
C PRO A 180 -3.26 26.31 -1.97
N PHE A 181 -2.79 25.48 -2.91
CA PHE A 181 -3.50 25.20 -4.15
C PHE A 181 -4.38 23.98 -3.95
N VAL A 182 -5.68 24.13 -4.18
CA VAL A 182 -6.65 23.04 -4.21
C VAL A 182 -6.62 22.44 -5.62
N PRO A 183 -6.25 21.17 -5.78
CA PRO A 183 -6.19 20.57 -7.11
C PRO A 183 -7.58 20.39 -7.69
N THR A 184 -7.67 20.26 -9.02
CA THR A 184 -8.92 19.88 -9.71
C THR A 184 -9.49 18.58 -9.13
N VAL A 185 -10.75 18.64 -8.77
CA VAL A 185 -11.52 17.53 -8.21
C VAL A 185 -12.71 17.23 -9.11
N VAL A 186 -12.92 15.95 -9.39
CA VAL A 186 -14.00 15.48 -10.26
C VAL A 186 -14.85 14.41 -9.57
N GLU A 187 -16.12 14.34 -9.93
CA GLU A 187 -16.97 13.19 -9.67
C GLU A 187 -17.32 12.54 -11.00
N VAL A 188 -17.13 11.22 -11.07
CA VAL A 188 -17.26 10.44 -12.30
C VAL A 188 -18.26 9.32 -12.07
N GLN A 189 -19.19 9.17 -12.99
CA GLN A 189 -20.05 8.00 -13.09
C GLN A 189 -19.51 7.06 -14.19
N ILE A 190 -19.60 5.75 -13.96
CA ILE A 190 -19.14 4.72 -14.88
C ILE A 190 -20.24 3.70 -15.15
N LEU A 191 -20.39 3.29 -16.40
CA LEU A 191 -21.16 2.13 -16.81
C LEU A 191 -20.22 1.12 -17.45
N THR A 192 -20.17 -0.08 -16.93
CA THR A 192 -19.27 -1.12 -17.38
C THR A 192 -19.99 -2.30 -18.02
N GLN A 193 -19.35 -2.89 -19.01
CA GLN A 193 -19.75 -4.14 -19.63
C GLN A 193 -18.55 -5.07 -19.71
N SER A 194 -18.70 -6.27 -19.16
CA SER A 194 -17.68 -7.32 -19.30
C SER A 194 -17.81 -8.00 -20.66
N PRO A 195 -16.77 -8.02 -21.48
CA PRO A 195 -16.81 -8.81 -22.72
C PRO A 195 -17.12 -10.26 -22.41
N LYS A 196 -18.11 -10.83 -23.10
CA LYS A 196 -18.50 -12.24 -22.89
C LYS A 196 -17.49 -13.15 -23.57
N ILE A 197 -16.96 -14.09 -22.81
CA ILE A 197 -16.08 -15.14 -23.34
C ILE A 197 -16.88 -16.02 -24.31
N ASP A 198 -16.32 -16.23 -25.49
CA ASP A 198 -16.98 -17.04 -26.50
C ASP A 198 -17.03 -18.51 -26.05
N GLN A 199 -18.15 -19.19 -26.34
CA GLN A 199 -18.36 -20.58 -25.95
C GLN A 199 -17.32 -21.53 -26.60
N GLU A 200 -16.84 -21.18 -27.79
CA GLU A 200 -15.77 -21.92 -28.48
C GLU A 200 -14.47 -21.92 -27.67
N GLU A 201 -14.08 -20.76 -27.09
CA GLU A 201 -12.90 -20.65 -26.24
C GLU A 201 -13.05 -21.47 -24.95
N ILE A 202 -14.23 -21.42 -24.32
CA ILE A 202 -14.54 -22.28 -23.19
C ILE A 202 -14.41 -23.76 -23.52
N ASN A 203 -14.94 -24.16 -24.67
CA ASN A 203 -14.86 -25.54 -25.12
C ASN A 203 -13.40 -25.94 -25.41
N ARG A 204 -12.65 -25.10 -26.11
CA ARG A 204 -11.22 -25.30 -26.38
C ARG A 204 -10.43 -25.58 -25.09
N ILE A 205 -10.60 -24.74 -24.07
CA ILE A 205 -9.93 -24.91 -22.77
C ILE A 205 -10.36 -26.22 -22.09
N LYS A 206 -11.67 -26.53 -22.10
CA LYS A 206 -12.16 -27.78 -21.52
C LYS A 206 -11.61 -29.01 -22.24
N ASP A 207 -11.45 -28.95 -23.56
CA ASP A 207 -10.86 -30.04 -24.34
C ASP A 207 -9.36 -30.19 -24.07
N GLU A 208 -8.60 -29.08 -23.95
CA GLU A 208 -7.20 -29.12 -23.52
C GLU A 208 -7.05 -29.77 -22.14
N LEU A 209 -7.87 -29.37 -21.16
CA LEU A 209 -7.82 -29.95 -19.81
C LEU A 209 -8.21 -31.44 -19.79
N ARG A 210 -9.14 -31.88 -20.65
CA ARG A 210 -9.46 -33.30 -20.84
C ARG A 210 -8.26 -34.05 -21.42
N GLU A 211 -7.64 -33.49 -22.44
CA GLU A 211 -6.43 -34.08 -23.03
C GLU A 211 -5.32 -34.23 -22.00
N TYR A 212 -5.06 -33.18 -21.17
CA TYR A 212 -4.07 -33.27 -20.09
C TYR A 212 -4.42 -34.39 -19.10
N THR A 213 -5.69 -34.49 -18.70
CA THR A 213 -6.17 -35.56 -17.84
C THR A 213 -5.93 -36.94 -18.43
N ASP A 214 -6.25 -37.12 -19.69
CA ASP A 214 -6.07 -38.41 -20.41
C ASP A 214 -4.60 -38.80 -20.53
N ARG A 215 -3.71 -37.87 -20.84
CA ARG A 215 -2.26 -38.09 -20.91
C ARG A 215 -1.66 -38.51 -19.57
N VAL A 216 -2.13 -37.89 -18.46
CA VAL A 216 -1.71 -38.28 -17.11
C VAL A 216 -2.24 -39.67 -16.76
N ASN A 217 -3.51 -39.96 -17.01
CA ASN A 217 -4.14 -41.22 -16.68
C ASN A 217 -3.55 -42.40 -17.51
N LYS A 218 -3.10 -42.16 -18.74
CA LYS A 218 -2.40 -43.14 -19.58
C LYS A 218 -0.91 -43.32 -19.21
N GLY A 219 -0.39 -42.47 -18.31
CA GLY A 219 1.02 -42.50 -17.94
C GLY A 219 1.99 -41.95 -18.97
N GLU A 220 1.49 -41.25 -19.98
CA GLU A 220 2.31 -40.62 -21.04
C GLU A 220 3.17 -39.47 -20.49
N THR A 221 2.72 -38.82 -19.46
CA THR A 221 3.41 -37.69 -18.78
C THR A 221 2.95 -37.58 -17.31
N THR A 222 3.66 -36.76 -16.54
CA THR A 222 3.27 -36.49 -15.15
C THR A 222 2.43 -35.20 -15.07
N PHE A 223 1.54 -35.11 -14.09
CA PHE A 223 0.77 -33.92 -13.82
C PHE A 223 1.67 -32.69 -13.58
N GLN A 224 2.78 -32.91 -12.84
CA GLN A 224 3.77 -31.84 -12.57
C GLN A 224 4.37 -31.26 -13.85
N THR A 225 4.71 -32.12 -14.82
CA THR A 225 5.27 -31.68 -16.11
C THR A 225 4.27 -30.81 -16.86
N LEU A 226 3.00 -31.25 -16.96
CA LEU A 226 1.96 -30.48 -17.63
C LEU A 226 1.67 -29.17 -16.89
N ALA A 227 1.67 -29.16 -15.56
CA ALA A 227 1.47 -27.95 -14.77
C ALA A 227 2.57 -26.91 -15.01
N ARG A 228 3.84 -27.34 -15.07
CA ARG A 228 4.97 -26.44 -15.40
C ARG A 228 4.88 -25.85 -16.81
N MET A 229 4.37 -26.63 -17.76
CA MET A 229 4.31 -26.21 -19.17
C MET A 229 3.08 -25.38 -19.51
N TYR A 230 1.94 -25.68 -18.89
CA TYR A 230 0.65 -25.17 -19.37
C TYR A 230 -0.19 -24.46 -18.31
N SER A 231 0.14 -24.57 -17.02
CA SER A 231 -0.63 -23.87 -15.98
C SER A 231 -0.39 -22.38 -16.04
N GLU A 232 -1.47 -21.62 -16.05
CA GLU A 232 -1.49 -20.15 -16.01
C GLU A 232 -1.61 -19.60 -14.58
N ASP A 233 -1.36 -20.46 -13.55
CA ASP A 233 -1.21 -20.00 -12.18
C ASP A 233 0.24 -19.61 -11.89
N PRO A 234 0.56 -18.30 -11.75
CA PRO A 234 1.94 -17.87 -11.55
C PRO A 234 2.52 -18.31 -10.21
N GLY A 235 1.66 -18.61 -9.23
CA GLY A 235 2.05 -19.02 -7.87
C GLY A 235 2.60 -20.44 -7.84
N SER A 236 1.94 -21.37 -8.51
CA SER A 236 2.23 -22.81 -8.41
C SER A 236 2.81 -23.46 -9.66
N ALA A 237 2.63 -22.87 -10.85
CA ALA A 237 3.05 -23.47 -12.11
C ALA A 237 4.51 -23.96 -12.10
N ARG A 238 5.45 -23.11 -11.66
CA ARG A 238 6.89 -23.43 -11.57
C ARG A 238 7.20 -24.58 -10.60
N TYR A 239 6.34 -24.82 -9.63
CA TYR A 239 6.44 -25.91 -8.66
C TYR A 239 5.62 -27.15 -9.09
N GLY A 240 5.21 -27.23 -10.37
CA GLY A 240 4.41 -28.33 -10.89
C GLY A 240 2.96 -28.31 -10.41
N GLY A 241 2.44 -27.12 -10.12
CA GLY A 241 1.06 -26.88 -9.69
C GLY A 241 0.80 -27.12 -8.21
N GLU A 242 1.82 -27.43 -7.38
CA GLU A 242 1.68 -27.75 -5.98
C GLU A 242 1.39 -26.49 -5.13
N LEU A 243 0.35 -26.61 -4.25
CA LEU A 243 -0.09 -25.52 -3.38
C LEU A 243 0.43 -25.65 -1.92
N GLY A 244 1.02 -26.81 -1.58
CA GLY A 244 1.33 -27.13 -0.18
C GLY A 244 0.08 -27.47 0.63
N PHE A 245 0.22 -27.60 1.96
CA PHE A 245 -0.90 -27.90 2.85
C PHE A 245 -1.73 -26.64 3.12
N VAL A 246 -2.94 -26.58 2.55
CA VAL A 246 -3.87 -25.45 2.64
C VAL A 246 -5.18 -25.87 3.30
N GLY A 247 -5.77 -24.96 4.06
CA GLY A 247 -7.09 -25.13 4.66
C GLY A 247 -8.22 -24.77 3.69
N ARG A 248 -9.43 -25.24 3.97
CA ARG A 248 -10.60 -25.01 3.10
C ARG A 248 -10.90 -23.52 2.86
N GLY A 249 -10.73 -22.70 3.88
CA GLY A 249 -11.08 -21.27 3.82
C GLY A 249 -10.10 -20.39 3.04
N THR A 250 -8.94 -20.94 2.60
CA THR A 250 -7.95 -20.21 1.79
C THR A 250 -8.08 -20.46 0.29
N LEU A 251 -9.01 -21.34 -0.10
CA LEU A 251 -9.24 -21.75 -1.49
C LEU A 251 -10.59 -21.20 -1.98
N ASP A 252 -10.69 -21.02 -3.31
CA ASP A 252 -11.98 -20.74 -3.94
C ASP A 252 -13.00 -21.83 -3.54
N PRO A 253 -14.26 -21.50 -3.22
CA PRO A 253 -15.27 -22.47 -2.77
C PRO A 253 -15.50 -23.64 -3.69
N ALA A 254 -15.54 -23.42 -5.02
CA ALA A 254 -15.74 -24.48 -5.99
C ALA A 254 -14.50 -25.38 -6.08
N PHE A 255 -13.30 -24.79 -6.06
CA PHE A 255 -12.04 -25.52 -6.02
C PHE A 255 -11.93 -26.34 -4.73
N ALA A 256 -12.20 -25.74 -3.57
CA ALA A 256 -12.16 -26.39 -2.27
C ALA A 256 -13.12 -27.58 -2.19
N ALA A 257 -14.33 -27.43 -2.73
CA ALA A 257 -15.32 -28.50 -2.75
C ALA A 257 -14.81 -29.76 -3.44
N VAL A 258 -14.06 -29.60 -4.52
CA VAL A 258 -13.47 -30.74 -5.25
C VAL A 258 -12.20 -31.23 -4.59
N ALA A 259 -11.26 -30.33 -4.24
CA ALA A 259 -9.96 -30.67 -3.66
C ALA A 259 -10.09 -31.52 -2.36
N PHE A 260 -11.00 -31.12 -1.48
CA PHE A 260 -11.24 -31.83 -0.21
C PHE A 260 -12.00 -33.17 -0.39
N ASN A 261 -12.66 -33.39 -1.52
CA ASN A 261 -13.34 -34.66 -1.82
C ASN A 261 -12.47 -35.68 -2.57
N LEU A 262 -11.28 -35.27 -3.06
CA LEU A 262 -10.35 -36.21 -3.70
C LEU A 262 -9.84 -37.23 -2.66
N THR A 263 -9.79 -38.51 -3.06
CA THR A 263 -9.33 -39.61 -2.18
C THR A 263 -8.19 -40.42 -2.81
N ASP A 264 -8.03 -40.41 -4.13
CA ASP A 264 -7.00 -41.17 -4.85
C ASP A 264 -5.96 -40.22 -5.46
N PRO A 265 -4.69 -40.26 -4.99
CA PRO A 265 -3.62 -39.41 -5.53
C PRO A 265 -3.26 -39.68 -6.99
N ARG A 266 -3.66 -40.83 -7.54
CA ARG A 266 -3.37 -41.21 -8.93
C ARG A 266 -4.37 -40.61 -9.91
N LYS A 267 -5.54 -40.19 -9.44
CA LYS A 267 -6.62 -39.68 -10.27
C LYS A 267 -6.60 -38.17 -10.36
N VAL A 268 -6.88 -37.66 -11.54
CA VAL A 268 -7.14 -36.24 -11.80
C VAL A 268 -8.63 -35.99 -11.63
N SER A 269 -8.98 -34.83 -11.05
CA SER A 269 -10.37 -34.41 -10.86
C SER A 269 -11.10 -34.18 -12.22
N LYS A 270 -12.42 -34.09 -12.14
CA LYS A 270 -13.18 -33.42 -13.21
C LYS A 270 -12.76 -31.94 -13.28
N ILE A 271 -13.06 -31.30 -14.43
CA ILE A 271 -12.82 -29.87 -14.62
C ILE A 271 -13.66 -29.08 -13.58
N VAL A 272 -13.00 -28.15 -12.90
CA VAL A 272 -13.60 -27.26 -11.89
C VAL A 272 -13.56 -25.85 -12.47
N GLU A 273 -14.68 -25.16 -12.45
CA GLU A 273 -14.79 -23.73 -12.80
C GLU A 273 -14.77 -22.89 -11.53
N SER A 274 -13.89 -21.90 -11.47
CA SER A 274 -13.75 -20.92 -10.40
C SER A 274 -13.74 -19.50 -10.95
N GLU A 275 -13.68 -18.52 -10.09
CA GLU A 275 -13.50 -17.11 -10.53
C GLU A 275 -12.19 -16.85 -11.29
N TYR A 276 -11.18 -17.72 -11.10
CA TYR A 276 -9.86 -17.61 -11.74
C TYR A 276 -9.80 -18.31 -13.11
N GLY A 277 -10.74 -19.18 -13.44
CA GLY A 277 -10.76 -19.96 -14.69
C GLY A 277 -11.13 -21.42 -14.47
N PHE A 278 -10.61 -22.29 -15.35
CA PHE A 278 -10.87 -23.73 -15.35
C PHE A 278 -9.68 -24.50 -14.80
N HIS A 279 -9.94 -25.42 -13.89
CA HIS A 279 -8.91 -26.18 -13.19
C HIS A 279 -9.12 -27.69 -13.37
N ILE A 280 -8.03 -28.44 -13.37
CA ILE A 280 -7.98 -29.84 -12.99
C ILE A 280 -7.05 -29.98 -11.78
N ILE A 281 -7.41 -30.90 -10.88
CA ILE A 281 -6.77 -31.02 -9.57
C ILE A 281 -6.34 -32.47 -9.34
N GLN A 282 -5.15 -32.67 -8.78
CA GLN A 282 -4.65 -33.95 -8.33
C GLN A 282 -4.27 -33.89 -6.86
N LEU A 283 -4.70 -34.87 -6.07
CA LEU A 283 -4.32 -34.98 -4.66
C LEU A 283 -2.85 -35.38 -4.53
N ILE A 284 -2.16 -34.80 -3.56
CA ILE A 284 -0.84 -35.25 -3.11
C ILE A 284 -0.96 -35.94 -1.76
N ASP A 285 -1.51 -35.24 -0.75
CA ASP A 285 -1.64 -35.74 0.63
C ASP A 285 -2.77 -35.02 1.37
N LYS A 286 -3.26 -35.65 2.45
CA LYS A 286 -4.23 -35.05 3.38
C LYS A 286 -3.74 -35.16 4.81
N ARG A 287 -3.86 -34.07 5.59
CA ARG A 287 -3.48 -34.04 7.00
C ARG A 287 -4.53 -33.28 7.81
N GLY A 288 -5.35 -34.02 8.53
CA GLY A 288 -6.43 -33.43 9.32
C GLY A 288 -7.38 -32.60 8.45
N ASP A 289 -7.48 -31.31 8.75
CA ASP A 289 -8.32 -30.33 8.07
C ASP A 289 -7.63 -29.63 6.87
N LYS A 290 -6.41 -30.07 6.50
CA LYS A 290 -5.63 -29.52 5.40
C LYS A 290 -5.45 -30.54 4.28
N VAL A 291 -5.36 -30.02 3.06
CA VAL A 291 -5.11 -30.81 1.86
C VAL A 291 -3.90 -30.23 1.13
N ASN A 292 -3.00 -31.11 0.66
CA ASN A 292 -1.97 -30.77 -0.31
C ASN A 292 -2.40 -31.31 -1.68
N VAL A 293 -2.57 -30.38 -2.63
CA VAL A 293 -2.97 -30.68 -4.00
C VAL A 293 -2.06 -29.97 -4.98
N ARG A 294 -2.04 -30.47 -6.20
CA ARG A 294 -1.52 -29.74 -7.36
C ARG A 294 -2.65 -29.49 -8.34
N HIS A 295 -2.55 -28.39 -9.07
CA HIS A 295 -3.54 -28.03 -10.08
C HIS A 295 -2.93 -27.48 -11.35
N ILE A 296 -3.70 -27.53 -12.41
CA ILE A 296 -3.45 -26.81 -13.67
C ILE A 296 -4.61 -25.86 -13.86
N LEU A 297 -4.28 -24.56 -13.93
CA LEU A 297 -5.22 -23.48 -14.22
C LEU A 297 -5.11 -23.10 -15.69
N ARG A 298 -6.25 -23.01 -16.38
CA ARG A 298 -6.37 -22.39 -17.71
C ARG A 298 -7.38 -21.25 -17.63
N LYS A 299 -7.00 -20.08 -18.14
CA LYS A 299 -7.83 -18.88 -18.15
C LYS A 299 -8.40 -18.68 -19.55
N PRO A 300 -9.74 -18.60 -19.71
CA PRO A 300 -10.29 -18.29 -21.02
C PRO A 300 -9.89 -16.88 -21.43
N GLN A 301 -9.46 -16.75 -22.67
CA GLN A 301 -9.07 -15.47 -23.24
C GLN A 301 -10.28 -14.74 -23.83
N ILE A 302 -10.30 -13.43 -23.68
CA ILE A 302 -11.32 -12.59 -24.28
C ILE A 302 -10.85 -12.28 -25.70
N SER A 303 -11.66 -12.63 -26.70
CA SER A 303 -11.35 -12.33 -28.08
C SER A 303 -11.54 -10.83 -28.41
N ASP A 304 -10.80 -10.33 -29.40
CA ASP A 304 -10.97 -8.94 -29.88
C ASP A 304 -12.39 -8.71 -30.41
N GLU A 305 -13.03 -9.73 -30.96
CA GLU A 305 -14.43 -9.69 -31.39
C GLU A 305 -15.38 -9.53 -30.19
N ALA A 306 -15.11 -10.20 -29.07
CA ALA A 306 -15.93 -10.05 -27.86
C ALA A 306 -15.78 -8.64 -27.26
N ILE A 307 -14.59 -8.08 -27.29
CA ILE A 307 -14.33 -6.69 -26.89
C ILE A 307 -15.09 -5.73 -27.83
N SER A 308 -14.98 -5.93 -29.14
CA SER A 308 -15.66 -5.09 -30.14
C SER A 308 -17.18 -5.10 -29.94
N ARG A 309 -17.77 -6.26 -29.72
CA ARG A 309 -19.21 -6.38 -29.43
C ARG A 309 -19.62 -5.63 -28.15
N ALA A 310 -18.80 -5.68 -27.12
CA ALA A 310 -19.07 -4.95 -25.86
C ALA A 310 -18.96 -3.43 -26.08
N ILE A 311 -17.98 -2.97 -26.86
CA ILE A 311 -17.78 -1.57 -27.24
C ILE A 311 -18.99 -1.07 -28.08
N GLU A 312 -19.38 -1.78 -29.13
CA GLU A 312 -20.54 -1.42 -29.97
C GLU A 312 -21.82 -1.32 -29.14
N ARG A 313 -22.02 -2.23 -28.20
CA ARG A 313 -23.18 -2.17 -27.28
C ARG A 313 -23.14 -0.94 -26.40
N LEU A 314 -21.98 -0.60 -25.83
CA LEU A 314 -21.78 0.59 -25.02
C LEU A 314 -21.98 1.86 -25.82
N ASP A 315 -21.50 1.92 -27.05
CA ASP A 315 -21.71 3.05 -27.96
C ASP A 315 -23.20 3.24 -28.30
N SER A 316 -23.93 2.15 -28.49
CA SER A 316 -25.39 2.21 -28.67
C SER A 316 -26.08 2.77 -27.43
N ILE A 317 -25.70 2.29 -26.23
CA ILE A 317 -26.23 2.79 -24.96
C ILE A 317 -25.92 4.27 -24.78
N ALA A 318 -24.67 4.68 -25.05
CA ALA A 318 -24.26 6.08 -24.97
C ALA A 318 -25.04 6.99 -25.92
N ASN A 319 -25.33 6.52 -27.13
CA ASN A 319 -26.15 7.26 -28.10
C ASN A 319 -27.62 7.38 -27.64
N ASP A 320 -28.18 6.33 -27.06
CA ASP A 320 -29.54 6.34 -26.52
C ASP A 320 -29.65 7.31 -25.32
N ILE A 321 -28.62 7.37 -24.46
CA ILE A 321 -28.58 8.34 -23.36
C ILE A 321 -28.45 9.77 -23.92
N ARG A 322 -27.55 10.01 -24.89
CA ARG A 322 -27.42 11.34 -25.54
C ARG A 322 -28.69 11.79 -26.25
N SER A 323 -29.48 10.82 -26.73
CA SER A 323 -30.78 11.06 -27.34
C SER A 323 -31.93 11.17 -26.33
N GLU A 324 -31.62 11.20 -25.02
CA GLU A 324 -32.56 11.35 -23.90
C GLU A 324 -33.64 10.24 -23.84
N LYS A 325 -33.39 9.05 -24.40
CA LYS A 325 -34.31 7.92 -24.30
C LYS A 325 -34.41 7.40 -22.86
N PHE A 326 -33.32 7.46 -22.13
CA PHE A 326 -33.23 7.17 -20.69
C PHE A 326 -32.02 7.90 -20.10
N SER A 327 -32.00 8.04 -18.78
CA SER A 327 -30.88 8.68 -18.10
C SER A 327 -29.64 7.76 -17.98
N PHE A 328 -28.47 8.35 -17.73
CA PHE A 328 -27.26 7.57 -17.41
C PHE A 328 -27.45 6.71 -16.16
N ASP A 329 -28.14 7.24 -15.15
CA ASP A 329 -28.42 6.57 -13.88
C ASP A 329 -29.31 5.33 -14.08
N ASP A 330 -30.35 5.44 -14.93
CA ASP A 330 -31.22 4.32 -15.28
C ASP A 330 -30.45 3.25 -16.05
N ALA A 331 -29.63 3.66 -17.03
CA ALA A 331 -28.78 2.75 -17.79
C ALA A 331 -27.83 1.98 -16.88
N VAL A 332 -27.15 2.64 -15.96
CA VAL A 332 -26.24 1.99 -15.01
C VAL A 332 -26.97 0.97 -14.16
N SER A 333 -28.13 1.36 -13.60
CA SER A 333 -28.87 0.50 -12.66
C SER A 333 -29.31 -0.82 -13.29
N VAL A 334 -29.57 -0.84 -14.61
CA VAL A 334 -30.07 -2.01 -15.35
C VAL A 334 -28.97 -2.72 -16.11
N LEU A 335 -28.03 -1.98 -16.71
CA LEU A 335 -27.12 -2.51 -17.74
C LEU A 335 -25.68 -2.65 -17.28
N SER A 336 -25.26 -2.03 -16.17
CA SER A 336 -23.88 -2.12 -15.69
C SER A 336 -23.59 -3.47 -15.04
N ASP A 337 -22.46 -4.08 -15.40
CA ASP A 337 -22.01 -5.34 -14.82
C ASP A 337 -21.27 -5.15 -13.48
N ASP A 338 -20.72 -3.96 -13.22
CA ASP A 338 -20.03 -3.67 -11.96
C ASP A 338 -21.06 -3.42 -10.83
N LYS A 339 -21.11 -4.36 -9.90
CA LYS A 339 -22.07 -4.33 -8.79
C LYS A 339 -21.83 -3.18 -7.81
N ASP A 340 -20.58 -2.76 -7.63
CA ASP A 340 -20.22 -1.74 -6.65
C ASP A 340 -20.70 -0.35 -7.09
N THR A 341 -20.47 0.01 -8.34
CA THR A 341 -20.92 1.29 -8.89
C THR A 341 -22.39 1.26 -9.31
N ARG A 342 -22.91 0.11 -9.78
CA ARG A 342 -24.30 -0.05 -10.18
C ARG A 342 -25.27 0.36 -9.09
N ASN A 343 -25.03 -0.08 -7.85
CA ASN A 343 -25.88 0.25 -6.70
C ASN A 343 -25.81 1.73 -6.27
N ASN A 344 -24.83 2.47 -6.79
CA ASN A 344 -24.61 3.89 -6.54
C ASN A 344 -24.77 4.73 -7.82
N HIS A 345 -25.69 4.35 -8.71
CA HIS A 345 -25.95 5.04 -9.97
C HIS A 345 -24.70 5.31 -10.82
N GLY A 346 -23.74 4.40 -10.78
CA GLY A 346 -22.47 4.50 -11.49
C GLY A 346 -21.41 5.35 -10.81
N LEU A 347 -21.72 6.01 -9.72
CA LEU A 347 -20.78 6.91 -9.04
C LEU A 347 -19.58 6.14 -8.51
N MET A 348 -18.40 6.48 -9.00
CA MET A 348 -17.16 5.90 -8.54
C MET A 348 -16.85 6.33 -7.11
N ALA A 349 -16.21 5.46 -6.35
CA ALA A 349 -15.80 5.73 -4.97
C ALA A 349 -14.27 5.73 -4.84
N ASN A 350 -13.78 6.71 -4.12
CA ASN A 350 -12.39 6.88 -3.70
C ASN A 350 -12.28 6.69 -2.18
N THR A 351 -11.10 6.35 -1.71
CA THR A 351 -10.77 6.34 -0.28
C THR A 351 -9.69 7.38 -0.03
N THR A 352 -10.00 8.34 0.81
CA THR A 352 -9.05 9.40 1.20
C THR A 352 -7.93 8.85 2.08
N GLU A 353 -6.87 9.61 2.26
CA GLU A 353 -5.71 9.23 3.11
C GLU A 353 -6.12 8.94 4.56
N ASP A 354 -7.18 9.57 5.06
CA ASP A 354 -7.79 9.33 6.37
C ASP A 354 -8.89 8.23 6.35
N MET A 355 -8.84 7.35 5.35
CA MET A 355 -9.71 6.17 5.18
C MET A 355 -11.20 6.49 5.03
N ARG A 356 -11.57 7.73 4.73
CA ARG A 356 -12.95 8.10 4.43
C ARG A 356 -13.32 7.81 2.99
N ARG A 357 -14.49 7.23 2.78
CA ARG A 357 -15.03 6.98 1.45
C ARG A 357 -15.65 8.25 0.88
N THR A 358 -15.30 8.62 -0.35
CA THR A 358 -15.79 9.81 -1.05
C THR A 358 -16.02 9.51 -2.53
N SER A 359 -16.88 10.31 -3.19
CA SER A 359 -17.05 10.29 -4.65
C SER A 359 -16.09 11.25 -5.38
N LYS A 360 -15.34 12.03 -4.63
CA LYS A 360 -14.44 13.05 -5.17
C LYS A 360 -13.06 12.47 -5.45
N PHE A 361 -12.57 12.72 -6.64
CA PHE A 361 -11.24 12.28 -7.10
C PHE A 361 -10.40 13.48 -7.50
N ARG A 362 -9.16 13.54 -7.03
CA ARG A 362 -8.14 14.32 -7.73
C ARG A 362 -7.79 13.56 -9.01
N MET A 363 -7.41 14.23 -10.09
CA MET A 363 -7.12 13.57 -11.36
C MET A 363 -6.08 12.44 -11.25
N GLN A 364 -5.13 12.58 -10.34
CA GLN A 364 -4.10 11.58 -10.07
C GLN A 364 -4.60 10.33 -9.33
N ASP A 365 -5.77 10.40 -8.68
CA ASP A 365 -6.36 9.28 -7.91
C ASP A 365 -7.22 8.38 -8.80
N LEU A 366 -7.61 8.86 -9.98
CA LEU A 366 -8.34 8.06 -10.97
C LEU A 366 -7.41 7.03 -11.64
N PRO A 367 -7.95 5.90 -12.11
CA PRO A 367 -7.23 5.04 -13.06
C PRO A 367 -6.76 5.85 -14.27
N SER A 368 -5.54 5.61 -14.74
CA SER A 368 -4.88 6.42 -15.79
C SER A 368 -5.68 6.54 -17.08
N GLU A 369 -6.38 5.47 -17.47
CA GLU A 369 -7.23 5.43 -18.65
C GLU A 369 -8.46 6.32 -18.49
N ILE A 370 -9.10 6.26 -17.32
CA ILE A 370 -10.27 7.09 -16.99
C ILE A 370 -9.86 8.55 -16.85
N ALA A 371 -8.74 8.83 -16.18
CA ALA A 371 -8.24 10.20 -16.01
C ALA A 371 -8.04 10.91 -17.35
N ARG A 372 -7.39 10.24 -18.33
CA ARG A 372 -7.16 10.79 -19.67
C ARG A 372 -8.46 11.11 -20.41
N ILE A 373 -9.48 10.29 -20.24
CA ILE A 373 -10.79 10.51 -20.88
C ILE A 373 -11.52 11.65 -20.17
N VAL A 374 -11.59 11.61 -18.86
CA VAL A 374 -12.27 12.64 -18.04
C VAL A 374 -11.67 14.02 -18.26
N ASP A 375 -10.36 14.11 -18.48
CA ASP A 375 -9.69 15.38 -18.75
C ASP A 375 -10.26 16.13 -19.98
N THR A 376 -10.75 15.39 -20.98
CA THR A 376 -11.31 15.94 -22.22
C THR A 376 -12.82 16.22 -22.16
N LEU A 377 -13.52 15.77 -21.11
CA LEU A 377 -14.98 15.91 -21.00
C LEU A 377 -15.39 17.22 -20.34
N GLN A 378 -16.51 17.76 -20.76
CA GLN A 378 -17.25 18.80 -20.02
C GLN A 378 -18.22 18.15 -19.03
N VAL A 379 -18.63 18.95 -18.02
CA VAL A 379 -19.61 18.46 -17.03
C VAL A 379 -20.92 18.10 -17.72
N GLY A 380 -21.38 16.87 -17.51
CA GLY A 380 -22.55 16.29 -18.16
C GLY A 380 -22.24 15.42 -19.38
N ASP A 381 -21.04 15.55 -19.97
CA ASP A 381 -20.65 14.77 -21.14
C ASP A 381 -20.45 13.30 -20.82
N ILE A 382 -20.73 12.47 -21.83
CA ILE A 382 -20.49 11.02 -21.80
C ILE A 382 -19.38 10.72 -22.79
N SER A 383 -18.39 9.92 -22.36
CA SER A 383 -17.27 9.51 -23.19
C SER A 383 -17.72 8.63 -24.37
N ARG A 384 -16.78 8.38 -25.29
CA ARG A 384 -16.83 7.19 -26.15
C ARG A 384 -16.57 5.96 -25.29
N SER A 385 -16.95 4.79 -25.78
CA SER A 385 -16.60 3.53 -25.14
C SER A 385 -15.10 3.27 -25.21
N PHE A 386 -14.56 2.67 -24.17
CA PHE A 386 -13.14 2.31 -24.06
C PHE A 386 -12.99 1.02 -23.24
N GLN A 387 -11.83 0.40 -23.36
CA GLN A 387 -11.47 -0.74 -22.54
C GLN A 387 -10.41 -0.33 -21.49
N TYR A 388 -10.47 -0.95 -20.33
CA TYR A 388 -9.44 -0.81 -19.28
C TYR A 388 -9.36 -2.08 -18.43
N ILE A 389 -8.31 -2.20 -17.61
CA ILE A 389 -8.17 -3.29 -16.66
C ILE A 389 -8.73 -2.83 -15.32
N SER A 390 -9.80 -3.49 -14.87
CA SER A 390 -10.39 -3.20 -13.55
C SER A 390 -9.41 -3.54 -12.44
N LYS A 391 -9.07 -2.56 -11.59
CA LYS A 391 -8.15 -2.77 -10.46
C LYS A 391 -8.69 -3.73 -9.40
N SER A 392 -10.02 -3.82 -9.25
CA SER A 392 -10.66 -4.70 -8.28
C SER A 392 -10.66 -6.17 -8.71
N THR A 393 -10.81 -6.44 -10.02
CA THR A 393 -10.93 -7.80 -10.55
C THR A 393 -9.72 -8.27 -11.35
N GLY A 394 -8.83 -7.36 -11.78
CA GLY A 394 -7.73 -7.65 -12.70
C GLY A 394 -8.19 -8.04 -14.12
N LYS A 395 -9.48 -7.90 -14.44
CA LYS A 395 -10.06 -8.31 -15.73
C LYS A 395 -10.23 -7.12 -16.68
N THR A 396 -10.14 -7.39 -17.97
CA THR A 396 -10.48 -6.42 -19.02
C THR A 396 -11.99 -6.18 -19.01
N VAL A 397 -12.39 -4.93 -18.91
CA VAL A 397 -13.79 -4.46 -18.99
C VAL A 397 -13.89 -3.32 -20.00
N CYS A 398 -15.05 -3.21 -20.65
CA CYS A 398 -15.38 -2.07 -21.47
C CYS A 398 -16.27 -1.11 -20.69
N ALA A 399 -16.13 0.19 -20.88
CA ALA A 399 -16.87 1.19 -20.14
C ALA A 399 -17.16 2.46 -20.95
N ILE A 400 -18.16 3.18 -20.49
CA ILE A 400 -18.37 4.60 -20.76
C ILE A 400 -18.40 5.35 -19.44
N VAL A 401 -17.87 6.56 -19.42
CA VAL A 401 -17.90 7.43 -18.24
C VAL A 401 -18.65 8.71 -18.52
N LYS A 402 -19.32 9.23 -17.47
CA LYS A 402 -19.95 10.55 -17.48
C LYS A 402 -19.26 11.42 -16.45
N LEU A 403 -18.84 12.61 -16.85
CA LEU A 403 -18.34 13.60 -15.90
C LEU A 403 -19.54 14.26 -15.20
N LYS A 404 -19.72 13.92 -13.92
CA LYS A 404 -20.85 14.43 -13.12
C LYS A 404 -20.60 15.84 -12.60
N SER A 405 -19.40 16.09 -12.09
CA SER A 405 -19.00 17.41 -11.61
C SER A 405 -17.50 17.59 -11.77
N ARG A 406 -17.09 18.87 -11.91
CA ARG A 406 -15.67 19.28 -11.92
C ARG A 406 -15.54 20.59 -11.17
N VAL A 407 -14.64 20.62 -10.22
CA VAL A 407 -14.17 21.83 -9.56
C VAL A 407 -12.74 22.05 -10.02
N GLU A 408 -12.51 23.12 -10.78
CA GLU A 408 -11.17 23.43 -11.31
C GLU A 408 -10.19 23.76 -10.18
N GLY A 409 -8.93 23.41 -10.42
CA GLY A 409 -7.87 23.71 -9.46
C GLY A 409 -7.70 25.22 -9.29
N HIS A 410 -7.67 25.66 -8.03
CA HIS A 410 -7.60 27.08 -7.68
C HIS A 410 -6.80 27.29 -6.40
N LYS A 411 -6.38 28.55 -6.15
CA LYS A 411 -5.85 28.93 -4.84
C LYS A 411 -6.98 28.90 -3.83
N ALA A 412 -6.75 28.26 -2.67
CA ALA A 412 -7.77 28.11 -1.64
C ALA A 412 -8.38 29.45 -1.23
N THR A 413 -9.69 29.46 -1.06
CA THR A 413 -10.45 30.61 -0.58
C THR A 413 -11.12 30.30 0.76
N ILE A 414 -11.29 31.31 1.60
CA ILE A 414 -11.90 31.13 2.93
C ILE A 414 -13.39 30.72 2.80
N THR A 415 -14.03 31.10 1.70
CA THR A 415 -15.47 30.81 1.50
C THR A 415 -15.72 29.39 1.04
N GLU A 416 -14.85 28.84 0.20
CA GLU A 416 -15.05 27.54 -0.44
C GLU A 416 -14.19 26.44 0.20
N ASP A 417 -12.96 26.79 0.65
CA ASP A 417 -11.96 25.82 1.10
C ASP A 417 -11.58 26.00 2.57
N PHE A 418 -12.53 26.50 3.37
CA PHE A 418 -12.27 26.81 4.79
C PHE A 418 -11.61 25.63 5.54
N GLN A 419 -12.06 24.38 5.28
CA GLN A 419 -11.51 23.22 5.98
C GLN A 419 -10.03 22.98 5.61
N VAL A 420 -9.67 23.08 4.31
CA VAL A 420 -8.28 22.96 3.84
C VAL A 420 -7.40 24.02 4.50
N MET A 421 -7.87 25.25 4.52
CA MET A 421 -7.15 26.39 5.13
C MET A 421 -7.04 26.22 6.66
N LYS A 422 -8.10 25.73 7.32
CA LYS A 422 -8.09 25.43 8.75
C LYS A 422 -7.08 24.36 9.09
N ASP A 423 -7.01 23.27 8.28
CA ASP A 423 -6.09 22.17 8.49
C ASP A 423 -4.63 22.62 8.34
N VAL A 424 -4.32 23.52 7.39
CA VAL A 424 -2.99 24.14 7.28
C VAL A 424 -2.59 24.88 8.55
N VAL A 425 -3.48 25.72 9.09
CA VAL A 425 -3.22 26.50 10.31
C VAL A 425 -3.10 25.56 11.53
N LEU A 426 -3.98 24.56 11.60
CA LEU A 426 -3.98 23.57 12.68
C LEU A 426 -2.66 22.78 12.70
N ASN A 427 -2.24 22.27 11.54
CA ASN A 427 -1.00 21.51 11.41
C ASN A 427 0.21 22.39 11.76
N LYS A 428 0.25 23.62 11.27
CA LYS A 428 1.31 24.57 11.63
C LYS A 428 1.41 24.79 13.14
N ARG A 429 0.28 24.98 13.82
CA ARG A 429 0.25 25.14 15.29
C ARG A 429 0.71 23.89 16.03
N LYS A 430 0.31 22.72 15.53
CA LYS A 430 0.76 21.45 16.11
C LYS A 430 2.28 21.28 15.95
N GLU A 431 2.83 21.61 14.79
CA GLU A 431 4.27 21.59 14.54
C GLU A 431 5.01 22.58 15.44
N ASP A 432 4.53 23.81 15.54
CA ASP A 432 5.12 24.83 16.40
C ASP A 432 5.10 24.39 17.89
N ARG A 433 3.98 23.82 18.37
CA ARG A 433 3.88 23.28 19.73
C ARG A 433 4.88 22.16 20.00
N ILE A 434 5.01 21.23 19.05
CA ILE A 434 5.97 20.11 19.14
C ILE A 434 7.40 20.65 19.17
N SER A 435 7.74 21.60 18.29
CA SER A 435 9.06 22.22 18.22
C SER A 435 9.41 22.95 19.53
N GLU A 436 8.50 23.77 20.05
CA GLU A 436 8.67 24.44 21.34
C GLU A 436 8.86 23.44 22.49
N TRP A 437 8.12 22.34 22.48
CA TRP A 437 8.27 21.30 23.49
C TRP A 437 9.64 20.62 23.40
N ILE A 438 10.11 20.27 22.19
CA ILE A 438 11.45 19.69 21.95
C ILE A 438 12.53 20.63 22.53
N GLU A 439 12.51 21.92 22.18
CA GLU A 439 13.49 22.89 22.67
C GLU A 439 13.49 23.05 24.21
N LYS A 440 12.31 23.01 24.82
CA LYS A 440 12.19 23.01 26.27
C LYS A 440 12.78 21.76 26.91
N LYS A 441 12.52 20.60 26.31
CA LYS A 441 13.03 19.30 26.79
C LYS A 441 14.54 19.19 26.67
N ILE A 442 15.13 19.59 25.55
CA ILE A 442 16.59 19.62 25.36
C ILE A 442 17.28 20.39 26.49
N LYS A 443 16.69 21.50 26.94
CA LYS A 443 17.25 22.33 28.04
C LYS A 443 17.19 21.65 29.40
N THR A 444 16.22 20.78 29.65
CA THR A 444 15.92 20.19 30.95
C THR A 444 16.43 18.77 31.13
N ILE A 445 16.64 18.03 30.07
CA ILE A 445 17.14 16.67 30.09
C ILE A 445 18.67 16.64 30.06
N TYR A 446 19.26 15.54 30.57
CA TYR A 446 20.67 15.31 30.37
C TYR A 446 20.95 15.00 28.91
N VAL A 447 21.87 15.73 28.31
CA VAL A 447 22.32 15.49 26.92
C VAL A 447 23.85 15.52 26.89
N ARG A 448 24.44 14.50 26.31
CA ARG A 448 25.88 14.45 26.02
C ARG A 448 26.05 14.16 24.53
N VAL A 449 26.72 15.06 23.83
CA VAL A 449 27.01 14.96 22.39
C VAL A 449 28.49 14.75 22.22
N ASN A 450 28.91 13.83 21.35
CA ASN A 450 30.32 13.62 21.02
C ASN A 450 30.88 14.87 20.31
N ASP A 451 32.13 15.23 20.61
CA ASP A 451 32.80 16.46 20.15
C ASP A 451 32.79 16.64 18.61
N ARG A 452 32.78 15.55 17.87
CA ARG A 452 32.68 15.59 16.37
C ARG A 452 31.41 16.25 15.84
N TYR A 453 30.35 16.35 16.64
CA TYR A 453 29.08 16.96 16.26
C TYR A 453 28.91 18.40 16.76
N ARG A 454 29.96 19.00 17.36
CA ARG A 454 29.86 20.37 17.91
C ARG A 454 29.63 21.43 16.86
N ASP A 455 30.11 21.24 15.66
CA ASP A 455 29.95 22.18 14.56
C ASP A 455 28.68 21.98 13.74
N CYS A 456 27.86 21.01 14.15
CA CYS A 456 26.60 20.71 13.48
C CYS A 456 25.57 21.84 13.62
N GLN A 457 24.90 22.15 12.50
CA GLN A 457 23.73 23.02 12.47
C GLN A 457 22.46 22.17 12.64
N PHE A 458 22.04 22.03 13.89
CA PHE A 458 20.85 21.28 14.25
C PHE A 458 19.57 22.06 13.92
N GLU A 459 18.48 21.34 13.71
CA GLU A 459 17.16 21.94 13.50
C GLU A 459 16.64 22.58 14.79
N HIS A 460 16.90 21.94 15.96
CA HIS A 460 16.56 22.45 17.29
C HIS A 460 17.82 22.87 18.04
N GLN A 461 17.74 24.03 18.69
CA GLN A 461 18.88 24.57 19.44
C GLN A 461 18.97 23.99 20.86
N GLY A 462 20.21 23.95 21.38
CA GLY A 462 20.49 23.61 22.80
C GLY A 462 20.99 22.18 23.02
N TRP A 463 21.26 21.42 21.98
CA TRP A 463 21.91 20.10 22.09
C TRP A 463 23.34 20.18 22.64
N ILE A 464 24.07 21.22 22.30
CA ILE A 464 25.42 21.48 22.78
C ILE A 464 25.31 22.43 23.94
N LYS A 465 25.73 21.96 25.11
CA LYS A 465 25.74 22.72 26.39
C LYS A 465 27.14 23.20 26.76
#